data_fa62990ca46b48e178cabc6372182b6d
#
_entry.id   fa62990ca46b48e178cabc6372182b6d
#
_cell.length_a   1.000
_cell.length_b   1.000
_cell.length_c   1.000
_cell.angle_alpha   90.00
_cell.angle_beta   90.00
_cell.angle_gamma   90.00
#
_symmetry.space_group_name_H-M   'P 1'
#
loop_
_entity.id
_entity.type
_entity.pdbx_description
1 polymer ?
#
loop_
_entity_poly.entity_id
_entity_poly.type
_entity_poly.pdbx_seq_one_letter_code
_entity_poly.pdbx_strand_id
1 'polypeptide(L)'
;MKYQFGLKDIFLVSLVFIFSCTSNEIGNSKDVNPDAVFFDYEIWAEEGKEDVTVNLQYRMGGKNGTTLVLDEPSKVILDGEQLNVDSAKVTGAYYEVQRPISSFAGKHTISFTDLNKKEYNEEFEFRPFTLDPDVPSTLNRGDLVFNFKGLEPVDYLSVILTDTSFTSKDINDVDTVRNGRLVIEANRLSALINGPIHLQFFREQLLPLKKPTKEGGKFMITYGLKRDFELKEAVKL
;
A
#
# COMPACT_ATOMS: atom_id res chain seq x y z
N MET A 1 20.29 54.57 -44.07
CA MET A 1 19.29 54.48 -42.99
C MET A 1 19.61 53.24 -42.16
N LYS A 2 20.28 53.44 -41.03
CA LYS A 2 20.71 52.35 -40.13
C LYS A 2 19.65 52.10 -39.08
N TYR A 3 19.04 50.95 -39.04
CA TYR A 3 18.20 50.54 -37.92
C TYR A 3 19.08 49.82 -36.88
N GLN A 4 19.25 50.46 -35.74
CA GLN A 4 19.80 49.84 -34.54
C GLN A 4 18.69 48.99 -33.88
N PHE A 5 18.89 47.71 -33.82
CA PHE A 5 18.09 46.84 -32.97
C PHE A 5 18.55 47.03 -31.52
N GLY A 6 17.70 47.58 -30.69
CA GLY A 6 17.90 47.71 -29.26
C GLY A 6 17.70 46.39 -28.56
N LEU A 7 18.73 46.02 -27.82
CA LEU A 7 18.79 44.85 -26.95
C LEU A 7 18.02 45.15 -25.65
N LYS A 8 16.70 45.04 -25.67
CA LYS A 8 15.86 45.21 -24.44
C LYS A 8 14.56 44.45 -24.56
N ASP A 9 14.62 43.14 -24.61
CA ASP A 9 13.49 42.27 -24.23
C ASP A 9 14.02 40.93 -23.79
N ILE A 10 14.84 40.94 -22.71
CA ILE A 10 15.08 39.72 -21.92
C ILE A 10 13.86 39.52 -21.07
N PHE A 11 12.89 38.76 -21.59
CA PHE A 11 11.76 38.23 -20.84
C PHE A 11 12.29 37.25 -19.85
N LEU A 12 12.50 37.71 -18.62
CA LEU A 12 12.87 36.93 -17.49
C LEU A 12 11.70 36.00 -17.13
N VAL A 13 11.66 34.82 -17.77
CA VAL A 13 10.74 33.74 -17.38
C VAL A 13 11.25 33.24 -16.03
N SER A 14 10.68 33.80 -14.97
CA SER A 14 10.85 33.29 -13.61
C SER A 14 10.21 31.91 -13.56
N LEU A 15 11.04 30.87 -13.72
CA LEU A 15 10.67 29.47 -13.52
C LEU A 15 10.40 29.28 -12.02
N VAL A 16 9.13 29.44 -11.63
CA VAL A 16 8.68 29.10 -10.27
C VAL A 16 8.76 27.58 -10.16
N PHE A 17 9.87 27.07 -9.64
CA PHE A 17 9.96 25.71 -9.17
C PHE A 17 9.03 25.60 -7.97
N ILE A 18 7.83 25.05 -8.19
CA ILE A 18 6.99 24.56 -7.10
C ILE A 18 7.70 23.31 -6.59
N PHE A 19 8.59 23.49 -5.60
CA PHE A 19 9.06 22.39 -4.78
C PHE A 19 7.82 21.89 -4.03
N SER A 20 7.22 20.81 -4.52
CA SER A 20 6.34 19.99 -3.74
C SER A 20 7.24 19.31 -2.69
N CYS A 21 7.53 20.02 -1.62
CA CYS A 21 8.15 19.40 -0.44
C CYS A 21 7.13 18.42 0.12
N THR A 22 7.38 17.12 -0.04
CA THR A 22 6.91 16.15 0.93
C THR A 22 7.62 16.51 2.23
N SER A 23 6.90 17.11 3.16
CA SER A 23 7.47 17.54 4.42
C SER A 23 7.80 16.30 5.26
N ASN A 24 9.09 16.00 5.39
CA ASN A 24 9.59 15.00 6.35
C ASN A 24 9.73 15.64 7.76
N GLU A 25 9.10 16.78 7.96
CA GLU A 25 9.07 17.48 9.24
C GLU A 25 8.27 16.66 10.25
N ILE A 26 8.74 16.75 11.50
CA ILE A 26 8.05 16.16 12.65
C ILE A 26 7.53 17.32 13.50
N GLY A 27 6.23 17.34 13.71
CA GLY A 27 5.55 18.27 14.60
C GLY A 27 5.09 17.59 15.89
N ASN A 28 4.54 18.39 16.79
CA ASN A 28 3.92 17.87 18.01
C ASN A 28 2.41 18.05 17.95
N SER A 29 1.66 17.06 18.42
CA SER A 29 0.18 17.11 18.40
C SER A 29 -0.38 18.27 19.23
N LYS A 30 0.33 18.72 20.29
CA LYS A 30 -0.07 19.86 21.12
C LYS A 30 -0.10 21.21 20.37
N ASP A 31 0.61 21.30 19.24
CA ASP A 31 0.70 22.52 18.43
C ASP A 31 -0.33 22.53 17.28
N VAL A 32 -1.19 21.49 17.21
CA VAL A 32 -2.11 21.28 16.10
C VAL A 32 -3.56 21.21 16.60
N ASN A 33 -4.49 21.76 15.81
CA ASN A 33 -5.91 21.56 16.06
C ASN A 33 -6.25 20.07 15.87
N PRO A 34 -6.81 19.36 16.87
CA PRO A 34 -7.14 17.95 16.77
C PRO A 34 -8.05 17.59 15.59
N ASP A 35 -8.95 18.51 15.19
CA ASP A 35 -9.83 18.30 14.02
C ASP A 35 -9.08 18.33 12.68
N ALA A 36 -7.84 18.85 12.64
CA ALA A 36 -6.98 18.94 11.46
C ALA A 36 -5.92 17.82 11.40
N VAL A 37 -6.08 16.76 12.16
CA VAL A 37 -5.20 15.60 12.13
C VAL A 37 -5.70 14.59 11.10
N PHE A 38 -4.89 14.29 10.09
CA PHE A 38 -5.13 13.24 9.11
C PHE A 38 -4.63 11.90 9.64
N PHE A 39 -5.43 10.84 9.53
CA PHE A 39 -5.05 9.48 9.92
C PHE A 39 -4.50 8.72 8.72
N ASP A 40 -3.29 8.17 8.85
CA ASP A 40 -2.66 7.36 7.79
C ASP A 40 -2.30 6.00 8.39
N TYR A 41 -3.18 5.02 8.16
CA TYR A 41 -3.08 3.67 8.70
C TYR A 41 -2.75 2.69 7.59
N GLU A 42 -1.65 1.98 7.77
CA GLU A 42 -1.19 0.97 6.84
C GLU A 42 -0.89 -0.34 7.58
N ILE A 43 -1.51 -1.41 7.13
CA ILE A 43 -1.26 -2.77 7.62
C ILE A 43 -0.76 -3.58 6.45
N TRP A 44 0.40 -4.19 6.62
CA TRP A 44 1.03 -4.93 5.55
C TRP A 44 1.55 -6.28 6.02
N ALA A 45 1.32 -7.33 5.22
CA ALA A 45 1.89 -8.64 5.40
C ALA A 45 2.07 -9.39 4.07
N GLU A 46 2.93 -10.40 4.09
CA GLU A 46 3.19 -11.25 2.93
C GLU A 46 3.29 -12.70 3.39
N GLU A 47 2.69 -13.63 2.62
CA GLU A 47 2.80 -15.07 2.89
C GLU A 47 4.28 -15.48 2.97
N GLY A 48 4.61 -16.35 3.93
CA GLY A 48 5.99 -16.81 4.16
C GLY A 48 6.87 -15.84 4.95
N LYS A 49 6.38 -14.65 5.28
CA LYS A 49 7.00 -13.78 6.29
C LYS A 49 6.46 -14.13 7.67
N GLU A 50 7.22 -13.78 8.71
CA GLU A 50 6.84 -14.11 10.09
C GLU A 50 5.79 -13.14 10.63
N ASP A 51 5.87 -11.85 10.23
CA ASP A 51 5.13 -10.78 10.86
C ASP A 51 4.22 -10.00 9.91
N VAL A 52 3.15 -9.49 10.51
CA VAL A 52 2.34 -8.37 10.00
C VAL A 52 2.90 -7.09 10.58
N THR A 53 3.13 -6.11 9.74
CA THR A 53 3.50 -4.75 10.17
C THR A 53 2.25 -3.87 10.22
N VAL A 54 1.98 -3.27 11.37
CA VAL A 54 0.97 -2.23 11.56
C VAL A 54 1.71 -0.92 11.73
N ASN A 55 1.53 0.01 10.78
CA ASN A 55 2.14 1.34 10.80
C ASN A 55 1.05 2.40 10.81
N LEU A 56 1.06 3.24 11.82
CA LEU A 56 0.07 4.28 12.05
C LEU A 56 0.78 5.65 12.10
N GLN A 57 0.33 6.57 11.26
CA GLN A 57 0.84 7.94 11.26
C GLN A 57 -0.30 8.93 11.45
N TYR A 58 0.02 10.01 12.11
CA TYR A 58 -0.86 11.17 12.30
C TYR A 58 -0.20 12.36 11.63
N ARG A 59 -0.94 13.09 10.78
CA ARG A 59 -0.36 14.15 9.97
C ARG A 59 -1.16 15.44 10.08
N MET A 60 -0.49 16.58 9.98
CA MET A 60 -1.11 17.88 9.78
C MET A 60 -0.91 18.33 8.33
N GLY A 61 -1.99 18.79 7.67
CA GLY A 61 -1.95 19.20 6.25
C GLY A 61 -2.19 18.08 5.25
N GLY A 62 -3.00 17.06 5.64
CA GLY A 62 -3.42 15.94 4.80
C GLY A 62 -2.36 14.86 4.64
N LYS A 63 -2.56 13.98 3.66
CA LYS A 63 -1.75 12.76 3.49
C LYS A 63 -0.24 12.99 3.25
N ASN A 64 0.13 14.16 2.75
CA ASN A 64 1.53 14.51 2.48
C ASN A 64 2.05 15.55 3.49
N GLY A 65 1.31 15.79 4.56
CA GLY A 65 1.63 16.79 5.56
C GLY A 65 2.69 16.33 6.57
N THR A 66 2.99 17.23 7.50
CA THR A 66 3.92 17.01 8.61
C THR A 66 3.42 15.89 9.52
N THR A 67 4.28 14.92 9.83
CA THR A 67 3.96 13.84 10.77
C THR A 67 4.02 14.34 12.21
N LEU A 68 3.21 13.74 13.09
CA LEU A 68 3.03 14.23 14.46
C LEU A 68 3.49 13.20 15.49
N VAL A 69 4.29 13.69 16.44
CA VAL A 69 4.46 13.04 17.73
C VAL A 69 3.24 13.37 18.59
N LEU A 70 2.61 12.35 19.17
CA LEU A 70 1.44 12.51 20.05
C LEU A 70 1.91 12.89 21.45
N ASP A 71 1.60 14.11 21.87
CA ASP A 71 1.84 14.58 23.24
C ASP A 71 0.67 14.18 24.14
N GLU A 72 0.94 13.83 25.38
CA GLU A 72 -0.12 13.50 26.33
C GLU A 72 -1.15 14.64 26.47
N PRO A 73 -2.44 14.33 26.53
CA PRO A 73 -3.04 12.99 26.68
C PRO A 73 -3.26 12.23 25.37
N SER A 74 -2.77 12.75 24.23
CA SER A 74 -2.91 12.06 22.94
C SER A 74 -2.11 10.77 22.93
N LYS A 75 -2.72 9.70 22.45
CA LYS A 75 -2.10 8.36 22.36
C LYS A 75 -2.81 7.50 21.33
N VAL A 76 -2.12 6.46 20.89
CA VAL A 76 -2.70 5.41 20.04
C VAL A 76 -2.55 4.05 20.70
N ILE A 77 -3.58 3.22 20.57
CA ILE A 77 -3.70 1.89 21.16
C ILE A 77 -4.11 0.93 20.04
N LEU A 78 -3.40 -0.19 19.90
CA LEU A 78 -3.78 -1.33 19.08
C LEU A 78 -4.14 -2.49 20.00
N ASP A 79 -5.38 -3.00 19.91
CA ASP A 79 -5.86 -4.16 20.68
C ASP A 79 -5.60 -4.07 22.19
N GLY A 80 -5.71 -2.86 22.74
CA GLY A 80 -5.47 -2.60 24.16
C GLY A 80 -4.03 -2.28 24.54
N GLU A 81 -3.07 -2.39 23.62
CA GLU A 81 -1.67 -2.04 23.85
C GLU A 81 -1.35 -0.64 23.30
N GLN A 82 -0.81 0.23 24.14
CA GLN A 82 -0.37 1.55 23.70
C GLN A 82 0.91 1.45 22.89
N LEU A 83 0.92 2.06 21.70
CA LEU A 83 2.08 2.11 20.84
C LEU A 83 2.96 3.31 21.17
N ASN A 84 4.26 3.11 21.08
CA ASN A 84 5.26 4.18 21.25
C ASN A 84 5.62 4.78 19.88
N VAL A 85 6.00 6.06 19.90
CA VAL A 85 6.49 6.73 18.71
C VAL A 85 7.87 6.22 18.34
N ASP A 86 8.09 6.04 17.03
CA ASP A 86 9.41 5.94 16.41
C ASP A 86 9.52 7.00 15.31
N SER A 87 10.69 7.20 14.75
CA SER A 87 10.91 8.19 13.72
C SER A 87 12.07 7.84 12.80
N ALA A 88 11.92 8.20 11.53
CA ALA A 88 12.99 8.11 10.55
C ALA A 88 13.05 9.37 9.69
N LYS A 89 14.25 9.70 9.20
CA LYS A 89 14.49 10.92 8.40
C LYS A 89 13.63 11.03 7.14
N VAL A 90 13.21 9.90 6.60
CA VAL A 90 12.44 9.85 5.35
C VAL A 90 10.94 9.77 5.60
N THR A 91 10.51 9.06 6.64
CA THR A 91 9.10 8.78 6.94
C THR A 91 8.49 9.70 7.99
N GLY A 92 9.32 10.43 8.74
CA GLY A 92 8.88 11.25 9.87
C GLY A 92 8.53 10.40 11.11
N ALA A 93 7.62 10.88 11.96
CA ALA A 93 7.13 10.17 13.13
C ALA A 93 6.07 9.13 12.75
N TYR A 94 6.15 7.93 13.35
CA TYR A 94 5.19 6.85 13.17
C TYR A 94 5.05 5.98 14.43
N TYR A 95 3.99 5.20 14.48
CA TYR A 95 3.66 4.25 15.55
C TYR A 95 3.58 2.86 14.90
N GLU A 96 4.65 2.09 15.01
CA GLU A 96 4.77 0.80 14.36
C GLU A 96 4.83 -0.33 15.38
N VAL A 97 4.22 -1.45 15.00
CA VAL A 97 4.34 -2.70 15.71
C VAL A 97 4.30 -3.86 14.74
N GLN A 98 5.10 -4.88 15.02
CA GLN A 98 5.10 -6.15 14.32
C GLN A 98 4.39 -7.20 15.16
N ARG A 99 3.58 -8.05 14.53
CA ARG A 99 2.84 -9.13 15.18
C ARG A 99 2.96 -10.40 14.35
N PRO A 100 3.10 -11.56 14.98
CA PRO A 100 3.17 -12.81 14.25
C PRO A 100 1.92 -13.01 13.38
N ILE A 101 2.11 -13.23 12.08
CA ILE A 101 1.02 -13.40 11.11
C ILE A 101 0.10 -14.56 11.50
N SER A 102 0.65 -15.61 12.12
CA SER A 102 -0.09 -16.79 12.54
C SER A 102 -1.15 -16.51 13.62
N SER A 103 -0.99 -15.43 14.38
CA SER A 103 -1.92 -15.02 15.44
C SER A 103 -2.66 -13.72 15.15
N PHE A 104 -2.34 -13.03 14.05
CA PHE A 104 -2.93 -11.73 13.70
C PHE A 104 -4.16 -11.86 12.80
N ALA A 105 -4.55 -13.05 12.33
CA ALA A 105 -5.78 -13.22 11.58
C ALA A 105 -7.01 -12.96 12.47
N GLY A 106 -7.95 -12.12 12.00
CA GLY A 106 -9.18 -11.84 12.73
C GLY A 106 -9.45 -10.35 12.94
N LYS A 107 -10.24 -10.04 13.98
CA LYS A 107 -10.69 -8.68 14.28
C LYS A 107 -9.73 -7.96 15.20
N HIS A 108 -9.49 -6.69 14.86
CA HIS A 108 -8.59 -5.80 15.57
C HIS A 108 -9.23 -4.42 15.76
N THR A 109 -8.68 -3.66 16.72
CA THR A 109 -9.16 -2.31 17.05
C THR A 109 -7.99 -1.35 17.18
N ILE A 110 -8.07 -0.22 16.46
CA ILE A 110 -7.19 0.92 16.65
C ILE A 110 -7.98 2.01 17.38
N SER A 111 -7.47 2.50 18.50
CA SER A 111 -8.05 3.61 19.26
C SER A 111 -7.07 4.76 19.33
N PHE A 112 -7.43 5.91 18.78
CA PHE A 112 -6.69 7.16 18.93
C PHE A 112 -7.41 8.07 19.90
N THR A 113 -6.70 8.62 20.86
CA THR A 113 -7.18 9.68 21.78
C THR A 113 -6.51 10.98 21.41
N ASP A 114 -7.27 12.05 21.20
CA ASP A 114 -6.74 13.37 20.90
C ASP A 114 -6.43 14.20 22.18
N LEU A 115 -5.90 15.41 22.01
CA LEU A 115 -5.60 16.33 23.12
C LEU A 115 -6.81 16.73 23.96
N ASN A 116 -8.00 16.69 23.36
CA ASN A 116 -9.27 16.98 24.05
C ASN A 116 -9.86 15.74 24.73
N LYS A 117 -9.11 14.63 24.78
CA LYS A 117 -9.54 13.31 25.26
C LYS A 117 -10.71 12.70 24.49
N LYS A 118 -10.94 13.16 23.26
CA LYS A 118 -11.91 12.55 22.36
C LYS A 118 -11.30 11.29 21.76
N GLU A 119 -12.09 10.23 21.72
CA GLU A 119 -11.66 8.93 21.19
C GLU A 119 -12.21 8.69 19.78
N TYR A 120 -11.34 8.14 18.95
CA TYR A 120 -11.61 7.72 17.58
C TYR A 120 -11.27 6.24 17.48
N ASN A 121 -12.26 5.40 17.23
CA ASN A 121 -12.12 3.95 17.24
C ASN A 121 -12.39 3.40 15.84
N GLU A 122 -11.42 2.64 15.32
CA GLU A 122 -11.51 1.91 14.06
C GLU A 122 -11.41 0.41 14.34
N GLU A 123 -12.36 -0.34 13.80
CA GLU A 123 -12.34 -1.80 13.81
C GLU A 123 -12.09 -2.30 12.40
N PHE A 124 -11.20 -3.26 12.27
CA PHE A 124 -10.91 -3.93 11.02
C PHE A 124 -10.78 -5.44 11.20
N GLU A 125 -10.76 -6.15 10.10
CA GLU A 125 -10.49 -7.58 10.09
C GLU A 125 -9.35 -7.88 9.13
N PHE A 126 -8.29 -8.50 9.66
CA PHE A 126 -7.17 -8.97 8.86
C PHE A 126 -7.44 -10.40 8.40
N ARG A 127 -7.56 -10.60 7.08
CA ARG A 127 -7.85 -11.90 6.47
C ARG A 127 -6.79 -12.24 5.44
N PRO A 128 -5.80 -13.06 5.78
CA PRO A 128 -4.88 -13.62 4.79
C PRO A 128 -5.62 -14.52 3.81
N PHE A 129 -5.11 -14.63 2.59
CA PHE A 129 -5.61 -15.57 1.60
C PHE A 129 -4.48 -16.47 1.11
N THR A 130 -4.80 -17.61 0.50
CA THR A 130 -3.82 -18.59 0.04
C THR A 130 -4.19 -19.11 -1.34
N LEU A 131 -3.19 -19.64 -2.07
CA LEU A 131 -3.40 -20.45 -3.28
C LEU A 131 -3.72 -21.91 -2.91
N ASP A 132 -4.69 -22.52 -3.60
CA ASP A 132 -5.02 -23.92 -3.42
C ASP A 132 -5.61 -24.52 -4.73
N PRO A 133 -4.89 -25.42 -5.43
CA PRO A 133 -3.52 -25.85 -5.13
C PRO A 133 -2.46 -24.75 -5.34
N ASP A 134 -1.28 -24.99 -4.83
CA ASP A 134 -0.15 -24.09 -5.07
C ASP A 134 0.30 -24.10 -6.52
N VAL A 135 1.08 -23.11 -6.95
CA VAL A 135 1.56 -22.98 -8.32
C VAL A 135 2.58 -24.09 -8.62
N PRO A 136 2.38 -24.90 -9.67
CA PRO A 136 3.39 -25.86 -10.11
C PRO A 136 4.69 -25.15 -10.51
N SER A 137 5.83 -25.80 -10.32
CA SER A 137 7.13 -25.26 -10.73
C SER A 137 7.28 -24.98 -12.23
N THR A 138 6.36 -25.51 -13.05
CA THR A 138 6.33 -25.30 -14.51
C THR A 138 4.88 -25.15 -14.97
N LEU A 139 4.63 -24.11 -15.78
CA LEU A 139 3.36 -23.87 -16.46
C LEU A 139 3.60 -23.73 -17.97
N ASN A 140 2.68 -24.26 -18.77
CA ASN A 140 2.72 -24.06 -20.22
C ASN A 140 1.89 -22.82 -20.60
N ARG A 141 2.26 -22.19 -21.72
CA ARG A 141 1.47 -21.10 -22.30
C ARG A 141 0.06 -21.60 -22.61
N GLY A 142 -0.91 -20.86 -22.14
CA GLY A 142 -2.33 -21.12 -22.19
C GLY A 142 -2.99 -20.22 -21.15
N ASP A 143 -4.28 -20.37 -20.93
CA ASP A 143 -4.94 -19.68 -19.84
C ASP A 143 -4.40 -20.20 -18.50
N LEU A 144 -3.83 -19.29 -17.70
CA LEU A 144 -3.37 -19.63 -16.35
C LEU A 144 -4.52 -19.45 -15.36
N VAL A 145 -4.87 -20.52 -14.69
CA VAL A 145 -5.98 -20.55 -13.72
C VAL A 145 -5.44 -20.70 -12.32
N PHE A 146 -5.79 -19.76 -11.46
CA PHE A 146 -5.42 -19.76 -10.06
C PHE A 146 -6.67 -19.83 -9.18
N ASN A 147 -6.60 -20.65 -8.14
CA ASN A 147 -7.69 -20.76 -7.18
C ASN A 147 -7.19 -20.32 -5.81
N PHE A 148 -8.02 -19.55 -5.12
CA PHE A 148 -7.70 -18.94 -3.84
C PHE A 148 -8.71 -19.35 -2.78
N LYS A 149 -8.22 -19.44 -1.53
CA LYS A 149 -9.03 -19.52 -0.31
C LYS A 149 -8.86 -18.25 0.51
N GLY A 150 -9.88 -17.83 1.23
CA GLY A 150 -9.83 -16.64 2.11
C GLY A 150 -10.22 -15.32 1.45
N LEU A 151 -10.59 -15.33 0.15
CA LEU A 151 -11.11 -14.16 -0.57
C LEU A 151 -12.64 -14.09 -0.50
N GLU A 152 -13.18 -12.89 -0.72
CA GLU A 152 -14.62 -12.69 -0.88
C GLU A 152 -15.14 -13.31 -2.19
N PRO A 153 -16.46 -13.57 -2.34
CA PRO A 153 -17.04 -14.13 -3.56
C PRO A 153 -16.71 -13.31 -4.82
N VAL A 154 -16.57 -12.01 -4.69
CA VAL A 154 -15.99 -11.09 -5.69
C VAL A 154 -14.94 -10.26 -4.99
N ASP A 155 -13.71 -10.41 -5.43
CA ASP A 155 -12.55 -9.71 -4.85
C ASP A 155 -11.63 -9.23 -5.98
N TYR A 156 -10.65 -8.39 -5.65
CA TYR A 156 -9.72 -7.82 -6.61
C TYR A 156 -8.30 -8.06 -6.13
N LEU A 157 -7.45 -8.53 -7.05
CA LEU A 157 -6.03 -8.71 -6.78
C LEU A 157 -5.21 -7.92 -7.81
N SER A 158 -4.23 -7.17 -7.34
CA SER A 158 -3.14 -6.72 -8.18
C SER A 158 -2.29 -7.93 -8.56
N VAL A 159 -2.13 -8.17 -9.86
CA VAL A 159 -1.42 -9.31 -10.42
C VAL A 159 -0.19 -8.80 -11.15
N ILE A 160 0.97 -9.24 -10.71
CA ILE A 160 2.25 -8.86 -11.32
C ILE A 160 2.94 -10.13 -11.80
N LEU A 161 3.24 -10.21 -13.10
CA LEU A 161 4.12 -11.22 -13.68
C LEU A 161 5.30 -10.52 -14.33
N THR A 162 6.49 -10.90 -13.89
CA THR A 162 7.75 -10.37 -14.39
C THR A 162 8.62 -11.54 -14.84
N ASP A 163 9.18 -11.47 -16.04
CA ASP A 163 10.22 -12.40 -16.51
C ASP A 163 11.62 -11.85 -16.26
N THR A 164 12.63 -12.59 -16.65
CA THR A 164 14.04 -12.19 -16.47
C THR A 164 14.58 -11.30 -17.58
N SER A 165 13.76 -10.91 -18.57
CA SER A 165 14.19 -10.06 -19.69
C SER A 165 14.02 -8.59 -19.35
N PHE A 166 15.03 -7.79 -19.68
CA PHE A 166 14.93 -6.32 -19.58
C PHE A 166 14.13 -5.68 -20.73
N THR A 167 13.72 -6.46 -21.74
CA THR A 167 13.07 -5.98 -22.96
C THR A 167 11.59 -6.36 -23.05
N SER A 168 11.14 -7.30 -22.25
CA SER A 168 9.73 -7.67 -22.16
C SER A 168 8.95 -6.66 -21.34
N LYS A 169 7.64 -6.64 -21.53
CA LYS A 169 6.74 -5.82 -20.74
C LYS A 169 6.08 -6.68 -19.67
N ASP A 170 6.30 -6.31 -18.42
CA ASP A 170 5.62 -6.92 -17.28
C ASP A 170 4.11 -6.83 -17.42
N ILE A 171 3.42 -7.82 -16.89
CA ILE A 171 1.98 -7.74 -16.64
C ILE A 171 1.81 -7.16 -15.23
N ASN A 172 1.10 -6.05 -15.13
CA ASN A 172 0.81 -5.37 -13.86
C ASN A 172 -0.61 -4.79 -13.96
N ASP A 173 -1.59 -5.60 -13.60
CA ASP A 173 -2.99 -5.27 -13.73
C ASP A 173 -3.76 -5.62 -12.45
N VAL A 174 -4.93 -5.02 -12.27
CA VAL A 174 -5.90 -5.43 -11.24
C VAL A 174 -6.92 -6.35 -11.87
N ASP A 175 -6.95 -7.59 -11.42
CA ASP A 175 -7.85 -8.62 -11.92
C ASP A 175 -8.95 -8.96 -10.92
N THR A 176 -10.13 -9.31 -11.43
CA THR A 176 -11.27 -9.72 -10.62
C THR A 176 -11.20 -11.22 -10.32
N VAL A 177 -11.22 -11.56 -9.04
CA VAL A 177 -11.40 -12.93 -8.55
C VAL A 177 -12.89 -13.18 -8.35
N ARG A 178 -13.43 -14.28 -8.87
CA ARG A 178 -14.82 -14.69 -8.70
C ARG A 178 -14.89 -16.08 -8.07
N ASN A 179 -15.55 -16.19 -6.91
CA ASN A 179 -15.63 -17.42 -6.12
C ASN A 179 -14.27 -18.09 -5.95
N GLY A 180 -13.26 -17.29 -5.61
CA GLY A 180 -11.89 -17.74 -5.41
C GLY A 180 -11.13 -18.09 -6.70
N ARG A 181 -11.68 -17.88 -7.90
CA ARG A 181 -11.03 -18.22 -9.18
C ARG A 181 -10.62 -16.97 -9.95
N LEU A 182 -9.37 -16.97 -10.43
CA LEU A 182 -8.79 -15.95 -11.34
C LEU A 182 -8.25 -16.64 -12.57
N VAL A 183 -8.41 -16.01 -13.75
CA VAL A 183 -7.86 -16.50 -15.01
C VAL A 183 -7.04 -15.40 -15.66
N ILE A 184 -5.78 -15.70 -15.94
CA ILE A 184 -4.93 -14.87 -16.80
C ILE A 184 -4.97 -15.47 -18.19
N GLU A 185 -5.62 -14.78 -19.13
CA GLU A 185 -5.79 -15.26 -20.48
C GLU A 185 -4.46 -15.39 -21.23
N ALA A 186 -4.34 -16.41 -22.07
CA ALA A 186 -3.14 -16.73 -22.84
C ALA A 186 -2.60 -15.57 -23.68
N ASN A 187 -3.48 -14.71 -24.21
CA ASN A 187 -3.10 -13.54 -25.01
C ASN A 187 -2.26 -12.53 -24.20
N ARG A 188 -2.52 -12.38 -22.90
CA ARG A 188 -1.75 -11.49 -22.02
C ARG A 188 -0.31 -11.99 -21.85
N LEU A 189 -0.09 -13.30 -21.84
CA LEU A 189 1.23 -13.89 -21.68
C LEU A 189 2.15 -13.63 -22.88
N SER A 190 1.64 -13.16 -24.01
CA SER A 190 2.43 -12.82 -25.20
C SER A 190 3.46 -11.72 -24.94
N ALA A 191 3.26 -10.91 -23.89
CA ALA A 191 4.20 -9.88 -23.48
C ALA A 191 5.46 -10.43 -22.79
N LEU A 192 5.39 -11.65 -22.25
CA LEU A 192 6.46 -12.31 -21.49
C LEU A 192 7.26 -13.25 -22.40
N ILE A 193 8.55 -13.47 -22.08
CA ILE A 193 9.35 -14.54 -22.67
C ILE A 193 9.16 -15.87 -21.92
N ASN A 194 9.52 -16.98 -22.55
CA ASN A 194 9.62 -18.26 -21.84
C ASN A 194 10.81 -18.26 -20.91
N GLY A 195 10.67 -18.94 -19.78
CA GLY A 195 11.71 -19.00 -18.76
C GLY A 195 11.15 -18.72 -17.36
N PRO A 196 12.01 -18.34 -16.42
CA PRO A 196 11.60 -18.02 -15.05
C PRO A 196 10.65 -16.83 -15.00
N ILE A 197 9.55 -16.99 -14.30
CA ILE A 197 8.52 -15.96 -14.04
C ILE A 197 8.40 -15.75 -12.54
N HIS A 198 8.43 -14.50 -12.13
CA HIS A 198 8.06 -14.06 -10.79
C HIS A 198 6.58 -13.63 -10.82
N LEU A 199 5.76 -14.31 -10.06
CA LEU A 199 4.33 -14.05 -9.93
C LEU A 199 4.04 -13.48 -8.55
N GLN A 200 3.30 -12.39 -8.52
CA GLN A 200 2.87 -11.77 -7.26
C GLN A 200 1.36 -11.45 -7.34
N PHE A 201 0.70 -11.70 -6.23
CA PHE A 201 -0.70 -11.31 -6.01
C PHE A 201 -0.77 -10.44 -4.78
N PHE A 202 -1.39 -9.27 -4.88
CA PHE A 202 -1.65 -8.40 -3.72
C PHE A 202 -3.13 -8.10 -3.62
N ARG A 203 -3.68 -8.31 -2.44
CA ARG A 203 -4.98 -7.79 -2.06
C ARG A 203 -4.77 -6.48 -1.33
N GLU A 204 -5.27 -5.40 -1.92
CA GLU A 204 -5.21 -4.05 -1.35
C GLU A 204 -6.63 -3.62 -0.99
N GLN A 205 -6.88 -3.41 0.29
CA GLN A 205 -8.18 -3.02 0.80
C GLN A 205 -8.10 -1.62 1.39
N LEU A 206 -8.72 -0.66 0.70
CA LEU A 206 -8.93 0.68 1.24
C LEU A 206 -10.21 0.68 2.07
N LEU A 207 -10.08 0.75 3.39
CA LEU A 207 -11.20 0.76 4.31
C LEU A 207 -11.66 2.20 4.58
N PRO A 208 -12.98 2.46 4.62
CA PRO A 208 -13.48 3.74 5.08
C PRO A 208 -13.26 3.88 6.58
N LEU A 209 -12.73 5.01 7.01
CA LEU A 209 -12.68 5.36 8.43
C LEU A 209 -14.09 5.58 8.98
N LYS A 210 -14.40 4.98 10.13
CA LYS A 210 -15.74 5.07 10.75
C LYS A 210 -16.02 6.45 11.34
N LYS A 211 -15.02 7.02 12.02
CA LYS A 211 -15.14 8.33 12.69
C LYS A 211 -13.83 9.12 12.53
N PRO A 212 -13.50 9.60 11.33
CA PRO A 212 -12.29 10.42 11.15
C PRO A 212 -12.48 11.80 11.77
N THR A 213 -11.39 12.55 11.83
CA THR A 213 -11.41 14.00 12.05
C THR A 213 -12.00 14.71 10.82
N LYS A 214 -12.06 16.04 10.83
CA LYS A 214 -12.50 16.82 9.64
C LYS A 214 -11.50 16.69 8.48
N GLU A 215 -10.23 16.45 8.78
CA GLU A 215 -9.18 16.26 7.76
C GLU A 215 -9.25 14.88 7.10
N GLY A 216 -9.94 13.90 7.72
CA GLY A 216 -10.12 12.57 7.19
C GLY A 216 -8.92 11.66 7.43
N GLY A 217 -8.69 10.75 6.49
CA GLY A 217 -7.58 9.80 6.57
C GLY A 217 -7.61 8.73 5.50
N LYS A 218 -6.61 7.85 5.56
CA LYS A 218 -6.46 6.65 4.74
C LYS A 218 -6.29 5.44 5.65
N PHE A 219 -6.97 4.35 5.35
CA PHE A 219 -6.77 3.08 6.01
C PHE A 219 -6.58 1.98 4.96
N MET A 220 -5.37 1.49 4.80
CA MET A 220 -5.00 0.50 3.80
C MET A 220 -4.56 -0.80 4.48
N ILE A 221 -5.10 -1.92 4.01
CA ILE A 221 -4.61 -3.26 4.37
C ILE A 221 -4.10 -3.92 3.10
N THR A 222 -2.85 -4.37 3.12
CA THR A 222 -2.22 -5.09 2.00
C THR A 222 -1.76 -6.47 2.46
N TYR A 223 -2.15 -7.50 1.71
CA TYR A 223 -1.63 -8.85 1.90
C TYR A 223 -1.15 -9.41 0.57
N GLY A 224 0.05 -9.99 0.54
CA GLY A 224 0.69 -10.47 -0.67
C GLY A 224 1.03 -11.95 -0.66
N LEU A 225 1.01 -12.56 -1.86
CA LEU A 225 1.57 -13.88 -2.17
C LEU A 225 2.61 -13.74 -3.25
N LYS A 226 3.69 -14.53 -3.19
CA LYS A 226 4.71 -14.60 -4.24
C LYS A 226 4.97 -16.03 -4.63
N ARG A 227 5.11 -16.29 -5.93
CA ARG A 227 5.47 -17.60 -6.49
C ARG A 227 6.42 -17.43 -7.67
N ASP A 228 7.25 -18.43 -7.84
CA ASP A 228 8.14 -18.55 -9.00
C ASP A 228 7.78 -19.81 -9.77
N PHE A 229 7.78 -19.72 -11.09
CA PHE A 229 7.58 -20.87 -11.97
C PHE A 229 8.29 -20.69 -13.30
N GLU A 230 8.48 -21.79 -14.03
CA GLU A 230 9.04 -21.81 -15.37
C GLU A 230 7.89 -21.77 -16.39
N LEU A 231 7.84 -20.71 -17.23
CA LEU A 231 6.88 -20.61 -18.33
C LEU A 231 7.46 -21.29 -19.58
N LYS A 232 6.74 -22.27 -20.12
CA LYS A 232 7.12 -23.02 -21.34
C LYS A 232 6.15 -22.80 -22.49
N GLU A 233 6.60 -23.11 -23.70
CA GLU A 233 5.72 -23.12 -24.86
C GLU A 233 4.52 -24.03 -24.66
N ALA A 234 3.41 -23.67 -25.33
CA ALA A 234 2.24 -24.54 -25.37
C ALA A 234 2.61 -25.91 -25.97
N VAL A 235 2.18 -26.99 -25.32
CA VAL A 235 2.34 -28.32 -25.88
C VAL A 235 1.47 -28.40 -27.16
N LYS A 236 2.13 -28.55 -28.31
CA LYS A 236 1.39 -28.84 -29.57
C LYS A 236 0.89 -30.28 -29.47
N LEU A 237 -0.44 -30.45 -29.34
CA LEU A 237 -1.11 -31.74 -29.45
C LEU A 237 -1.25 -32.11 -30.94
#